data_cdf8c54aa0b5268629ee40e3199a0641
#
_entry.id   cdf8c54aa0b5268629ee40e3199a0641
#
_cell.length_a   1.000
_cell.length_b   1.000
_cell.length_c   1.000
_cell.angle_alpha   90.00
_cell.angle_beta   90.00
_cell.angle_gamma   90.00
#
_symmetry.space_group_name_H-M   'P 1'
#
loop_
_entity.id
_entity.type
_entity.pdbx_description
1 polymer ?
#
loop_
_entity_poly.entity_id
_entity_poly.type
_entity_poly.pdbx_seq_one_letter_code
_entity_poly.pdbx_strand_id
1 'polypeptide(L)'
;PGITLRPLEIGESTPFRDGTDRHPRILNDLEFDIGEMGFSSFIMAVARNPDLPLVGIPCFPRRFFSPGQIYINPNAGINGPQDLTGKRIGVHSFQTTLSVLAKGDLKLDYGVNWEDCSWHCMRGEVVEVEFGDDVSVNRIPDGKDIGVMLMEGEIDALISPQPRKSMLANPDGYKRLHDDPIAEDIKYFKKHGFYPIMHIMVM
;
A
#
# COMPACT_ATOMS: atom_id res chain seq x y z
N PRO A 1 -30.99 -14.25 11.35
CA PRO A 1 -32.29 -13.87 11.88
C PRO A 1 -32.12 -12.87 13.01
N GLY A 2 -32.81 -11.73 12.95
CA GLY A 2 -32.76 -10.70 14.01
C GLY A 2 -31.65 -9.66 13.91
N ILE A 3 -30.80 -9.69 12.86
CA ILE A 3 -29.79 -8.67 12.60
C ILE A 3 -30.19 -7.89 11.35
N THR A 4 -30.21 -6.57 11.47
CA THR A 4 -30.40 -5.65 10.35
C THR A 4 -29.06 -4.99 10.04
N LEU A 5 -28.54 -5.14 8.81
CA LEU A 5 -27.34 -4.47 8.35
C LEU A 5 -27.70 -3.15 7.69
N ARG A 6 -27.03 -2.08 8.11
CA ARG A 6 -27.06 -0.77 7.46
C ARG A 6 -25.72 -0.50 6.78
N PRO A 7 -25.62 -0.70 5.46
CA PRO A 7 -24.40 -0.39 4.76
C PRO A 7 -24.17 1.12 4.71
N LEU A 8 -22.92 1.53 4.92
CA LEU A 8 -22.49 2.92 4.81
C LEU A 8 -21.46 3.04 3.68
N GLU A 9 -21.74 3.93 2.74
CA GLU A 9 -20.85 4.26 1.62
C GLU A 9 -19.78 5.24 2.08
N ILE A 10 -18.69 4.69 2.63
CA ILE A 10 -17.60 5.46 3.24
C ILE A 10 -16.31 5.25 2.46
N GLY A 11 -15.49 6.30 2.38
CA GLY A 11 -14.15 6.26 1.81
C GLY A 11 -13.95 7.20 0.61
N GLU A 12 -12.73 7.20 0.08
CA GLU A 12 -12.26 8.23 -0.86
C GLU A 12 -12.52 7.94 -2.35
N SER A 13 -12.87 6.70 -2.73
CA SER A 13 -12.62 6.26 -4.10
C SER A 13 -13.83 6.19 -5.03
N THR A 14 -15.02 6.62 -4.60
CA THR A 14 -16.20 6.69 -5.49
C THR A 14 -17.05 7.95 -5.24
N PRO A 15 -17.84 8.41 -6.24
CA PRO A 15 -18.72 9.57 -6.11
C PRO A 15 -19.81 9.44 -5.04
N PHE A 16 -20.10 8.22 -4.61
CA PHE A 16 -21.14 7.92 -3.61
C PHE A 16 -20.56 7.79 -2.18
N ARG A 17 -19.26 7.97 -2.03
CA ARG A 17 -18.58 7.90 -0.73
C ARG A 17 -18.35 9.29 -0.16
N ASP A 18 -18.28 9.36 1.17
CA ASP A 18 -18.13 10.63 1.90
C ASP A 18 -16.75 11.30 1.75
N GLY A 19 -15.82 10.68 0.99
CA GLY A 19 -14.49 11.24 0.73
C GLY A 19 -13.49 11.12 1.88
N THR A 20 -13.87 10.49 2.99
CA THR A 20 -13.01 10.35 4.17
C THR A 20 -12.30 8.99 4.21
N ASP A 21 -11.17 8.93 4.92
CA ASP A 21 -10.48 7.66 5.18
C ASP A 21 -11.21 6.89 6.29
N ARG A 22 -11.70 5.69 5.97
CA ARG A 22 -12.41 4.83 6.91
C ARG A 22 -11.51 4.20 7.98
N HIS A 23 -10.22 4.00 7.68
CA HIS A 23 -9.33 3.25 8.56
C HIS A 23 -9.10 3.96 9.90
N PRO A 24 -8.80 5.26 9.98
CA PRO A 24 -8.75 5.98 11.25
C PRO A 24 -10.09 5.94 12.00
N ARG A 25 -11.21 6.08 11.31
CA ARG A 25 -12.56 6.07 11.90
C ARG A 25 -12.90 4.71 12.52
N ILE A 26 -12.46 3.60 11.88
CA ILE A 26 -12.60 2.25 12.46
C ILE A 26 -11.71 2.12 13.69
N LEU A 27 -10.43 2.52 13.58
CA LEU A 27 -9.42 2.20 14.57
C LEU A 27 -9.45 3.15 15.78
N ASN A 28 -9.57 4.46 15.54
CA ASN A 28 -9.45 5.48 16.56
C ASN A 28 -10.82 5.87 17.15
N ASP A 29 -11.84 5.93 16.28
CA ASP A 29 -13.17 6.43 16.65
C ASP A 29 -14.14 5.29 16.98
N LEU A 30 -13.82 4.04 16.58
CA LEU A 30 -14.68 2.84 16.73
C LEU A 30 -16.09 3.11 16.17
N GLU A 31 -16.17 3.84 15.07
CA GLU A 31 -17.42 4.40 14.56
C GLU A 31 -18.37 3.36 13.96
N PHE A 32 -17.85 2.18 13.57
CA PHE A 32 -18.62 1.17 12.86
C PHE A 32 -18.61 -0.15 13.63
N ASP A 33 -19.77 -0.81 13.67
CA ASP A 33 -19.89 -2.15 14.26
C ASP A 33 -19.08 -3.20 13.50
N ILE A 34 -18.93 -3.03 12.18
CA ILE A 34 -18.15 -3.90 11.32
C ILE A 34 -17.55 -3.07 10.15
N GLY A 35 -16.30 -3.31 9.81
CA GLY A 35 -15.65 -2.58 8.74
C GLY A 35 -14.47 -3.33 8.12
N GLU A 36 -14.10 -2.89 6.91
CA GLU A 36 -12.90 -3.37 6.22
C GLU A 36 -11.73 -2.45 6.49
N MET A 37 -10.59 -2.99 6.92
CA MET A 37 -9.37 -2.21 7.12
C MET A 37 -8.11 -2.92 6.58
N GLY A 38 -7.02 -2.15 6.45
CA GLY A 38 -5.73 -2.69 6.05
C GLY A 38 -5.20 -3.70 7.07
N PHE A 39 -4.74 -4.86 6.57
CA PHE A 39 -4.33 -5.96 7.45
C PHE A 39 -3.09 -5.61 8.30
N SER A 40 -2.10 -4.91 7.72
CA SER A 40 -0.93 -4.44 8.49
C SER A 40 -1.31 -3.47 9.61
N SER A 41 -2.20 -2.51 9.32
CA SER A 41 -2.67 -1.54 10.34
C SER A 41 -3.40 -2.24 11.47
N PHE A 42 -4.23 -3.24 11.17
CA PHE A 42 -4.91 -4.05 12.19
C PHE A 42 -3.90 -4.81 13.07
N ILE A 43 -2.94 -5.52 12.46
CA ILE A 43 -1.91 -6.27 13.21
C ILE A 43 -1.12 -5.32 14.12
N MET A 44 -0.70 -4.17 13.61
CA MET A 44 0.06 -3.19 14.39
C MET A 44 -0.75 -2.61 15.54
N ALA A 45 -2.02 -2.30 15.30
CA ALA A 45 -2.90 -1.75 16.33
C ALA A 45 -3.08 -2.75 17.49
N VAL A 46 -3.38 -4.01 17.18
CA VAL A 46 -3.53 -5.08 18.20
C VAL A 46 -2.20 -5.35 18.90
N ALA A 47 -1.08 -5.37 18.19
CA ALA A 47 0.23 -5.59 18.79
C ALA A 47 0.63 -4.47 19.78
N ARG A 48 0.20 -3.23 19.55
CA ARG A 48 0.46 -2.09 20.42
C ARG A 48 -0.54 -1.93 21.55
N ASN A 49 -1.79 -2.29 21.29
CA ASN A 49 -2.86 -2.25 22.26
C ASN A 49 -3.63 -3.58 22.24
N PRO A 50 -3.19 -4.58 23.03
CA PRO A 50 -3.88 -5.87 23.13
C PRO A 50 -5.32 -5.77 23.63
N ASP A 51 -5.67 -4.69 24.33
CA ASP A 51 -7.01 -4.43 24.85
C ASP A 51 -7.90 -3.64 23.87
N LEU A 52 -7.41 -3.43 22.62
CA LEU A 52 -8.19 -2.78 21.58
C LEU A 52 -9.51 -3.54 21.35
N PRO A 53 -10.68 -2.88 21.46
CA PRO A 53 -11.97 -3.55 21.33
C PRO A 53 -12.35 -3.80 19.86
N LEU A 54 -11.43 -4.39 19.11
CA LEU A 54 -11.61 -4.80 17.71
C LEU A 54 -11.17 -6.24 17.54
N VAL A 55 -12.04 -7.04 16.95
CA VAL A 55 -11.76 -8.44 16.60
C VAL A 55 -11.65 -8.61 15.10
N GLY A 56 -10.59 -9.25 14.66
CA GLY A 56 -10.43 -9.63 13.25
C GLY A 56 -11.30 -10.84 12.90
N ILE A 57 -12.16 -10.69 11.91
CA ILE A 57 -12.96 -11.78 11.34
C ILE A 57 -12.14 -12.42 10.21
N PRO A 58 -12.10 -13.76 10.08
CA PRO A 58 -11.34 -14.43 9.00
C PRO A 58 -12.05 -14.28 7.64
N CYS A 59 -12.37 -13.05 7.29
CA CYS A 59 -12.91 -12.60 6.01
C CYS A 59 -11.95 -11.59 5.40
N PHE A 60 -11.40 -11.90 4.24
CA PHE A 60 -10.34 -11.15 3.58
C PHE A 60 -10.83 -10.62 2.22
N PRO A 61 -11.52 -9.48 2.20
CA PRO A 61 -12.23 -9.00 1.00
C PRO A 61 -11.28 -8.52 -0.10
N ARG A 62 -10.03 -8.20 0.25
CA ARG A 62 -9.03 -7.72 -0.71
C ARG A 62 -7.74 -8.50 -0.62
N ARG A 63 -7.35 -9.07 -1.76
CA ARG A 63 -6.12 -9.84 -1.94
C ARG A 63 -5.50 -9.49 -3.28
N PHE A 64 -4.19 -9.34 -3.36
CA PHE A 64 -3.41 -9.24 -4.59
C PHE A 64 -1.91 -9.40 -4.30
N PHE A 65 -1.13 -9.66 -5.34
CA PHE A 65 0.32 -9.83 -5.27
C PHE A 65 1.02 -8.46 -5.34
N SER A 66 2.17 -8.33 -4.68
CA SER A 66 2.95 -7.08 -4.66
C SER A 66 3.80 -6.86 -5.92
N PRO A 67 4.42 -7.88 -6.56
CA PRO A 67 5.34 -7.66 -7.67
C PRO A 67 4.71 -6.89 -8.84
N GLY A 68 3.48 -7.23 -9.20
CA GLY A 68 2.74 -6.57 -10.26
C GLY A 68 2.30 -5.12 -9.95
N GLN A 69 2.52 -4.63 -8.72
CA GLN A 69 2.04 -3.33 -8.26
C GLN A 69 3.15 -2.24 -8.19
N ILE A 70 4.28 -2.49 -8.84
CA ILE A 70 5.41 -1.56 -8.88
C ILE A 70 5.49 -0.90 -10.25
N TYR A 71 5.39 0.43 -10.27
CA TYR A 71 5.54 1.27 -11.45
C TYR A 71 6.84 2.05 -11.36
N ILE A 72 7.49 2.31 -12.50
CA ILE A 72 8.78 3.00 -12.57
C ILE A 72 8.76 4.10 -13.61
N ASN A 73 9.57 5.14 -13.37
CA ASN A 73 9.88 6.12 -14.40
C ASN A 73 10.80 5.47 -15.44
N PRO A 74 10.48 5.54 -16.74
CA PRO A 74 11.29 4.93 -17.80
C PRO A 74 12.75 5.42 -17.83
N ASN A 75 13.01 6.64 -17.34
CA ASN A 75 14.32 7.27 -17.34
C ASN A 75 15.10 7.09 -16.03
N ALA A 76 14.55 6.36 -15.06
CA ALA A 76 15.18 6.16 -13.74
C ALA A 76 16.35 5.15 -13.74
N GLY A 77 16.64 4.52 -14.90
CA GLY A 77 17.69 3.51 -15.01
C GLY A 77 17.39 2.22 -14.25
N ILE A 78 16.10 1.89 -14.09
CA ILE A 78 15.63 0.67 -13.40
C ILE A 78 15.29 -0.38 -14.48
N ASN A 79 16.02 -1.49 -14.46
CA ASN A 79 15.84 -2.63 -15.37
C ASN A 79 15.34 -3.89 -14.65
N GLY A 80 15.40 -3.90 -13.33
CA GLY A 80 14.92 -5.00 -12.49
C GLY A 80 14.78 -4.59 -11.04
N PRO A 81 14.23 -5.48 -10.19
CA PRO A 81 13.98 -5.18 -8.77
C PRO A 81 15.22 -4.72 -8.00
N GLN A 82 16.41 -5.27 -8.32
CA GLN A 82 17.67 -4.96 -7.63
C GLN A 82 18.07 -3.47 -7.80
N ASP A 83 17.67 -2.86 -8.91
CA ASP A 83 17.98 -1.45 -9.19
C ASP A 83 17.15 -0.47 -8.34
N LEU A 84 16.20 -0.98 -7.54
CA LEU A 84 15.41 -0.17 -6.60
C LEU A 84 16.21 0.23 -5.35
N THR A 85 17.32 -0.43 -5.04
CA THR A 85 18.19 -0.04 -3.92
C THR A 85 18.65 1.41 -4.07
N GLY A 86 18.47 2.22 -3.03
CA GLY A 86 18.84 3.64 -3.01
C GLY A 86 17.91 4.56 -3.82
N LYS A 87 16.82 4.05 -4.41
CA LYS A 87 15.88 4.85 -5.19
C LYS A 87 14.85 5.56 -4.32
N ARG A 88 14.25 6.60 -4.91
CA ARG A 88 13.12 7.35 -4.34
C ARG A 88 11.83 6.62 -4.69
N ILE A 89 11.16 6.06 -3.69
CA ILE A 89 9.98 5.20 -3.89
C ILE A 89 8.74 5.85 -3.27
N GLY A 90 7.75 6.11 -4.11
CA GLY A 90 6.45 6.60 -3.68
C GLY A 90 5.54 5.48 -3.17
N VAL A 91 4.82 5.76 -2.10
CA VAL A 91 3.81 4.86 -1.51
C VAL A 91 2.61 5.65 -0.99
N HIS A 92 1.48 4.99 -0.75
CA HIS A 92 0.34 5.65 -0.12
C HIS A 92 0.69 6.09 1.32
N SER A 93 1.10 5.17 2.16
CA SER A 93 1.80 5.40 3.43
C SER A 93 2.82 4.28 3.64
N PHE A 94 3.79 4.48 4.53
CA PHE A 94 4.90 3.55 4.71
C PHE A 94 4.44 2.17 5.19
N GLN A 95 3.36 2.12 5.98
CA GLN A 95 2.83 0.91 6.61
C GLN A 95 1.53 0.38 6.00
N THR A 96 1.07 0.86 4.85
CA THR A 96 -0.02 0.16 4.16
C THR A 96 0.38 -1.28 3.88
N THR A 97 -0.58 -2.19 3.89
CA THR A 97 -0.30 -3.63 3.72
C THR A 97 0.50 -3.92 2.45
N LEU A 98 0.17 -3.25 1.34
CA LEU A 98 0.93 -3.37 0.10
C LEU A 98 2.38 -2.90 0.28
N SER A 99 2.61 -1.76 0.96
CA SER A 99 3.96 -1.23 1.16
C SER A 99 4.80 -2.15 2.05
N VAL A 100 4.20 -2.71 3.10
CA VAL A 100 4.86 -3.67 4.01
C VAL A 100 5.23 -4.95 3.26
N LEU A 101 4.26 -5.51 2.52
CA LEU A 101 4.47 -6.73 1.75
C LEU A 101 5.55 -6.51 0.68
N ALA A 102 5.44 -5.45 -0.12
CA ALA A 102 6.40 -5.17 -1.19
C ALA A 102 7.82 -4.98 -0.66
N LYS A 103 8.01 -4.30 0.49
CA LYS A 103 9.34 -4.19 1.14
C LYS A 103 9.89 -5.55 1.56
N GLY A 104 9.04 -6.39 2.16
CA GLY A 104 9.41 -7.75 2.53
C GLY A 104 9.80 -8.59 1.32
N ASP A 105 8.99 -8.57 0.28
CA ASP A 105 9.23 -9.33 -0.96
C ASP A 105 10.48 -8.84 -1.69
N LEU A 106 10.68 -7.52 -1.79
CA LEU A 106 11.89 -6.93 -2.38
C LEU A 106 13.15 -7.39 -1.63
N LYS A 107 13.12 -7.42 -0.30
CA LYS A 107 14.25 -7.86 0.51
C LYS A 107 14.50 -9.36 0.40
N LEU A 108 13.45 -10.18 0.56
CA LEU A 108 13.57 -11.65 0.63
C LEU A 108 13.77 -12.31 -0.74
N ASP A 109 13.12 -11.78 -1.77
CA ASP A 109 13.09 -12.40 -3.09
C ASP A 109 14.14 -11.83 -4.04
N TYR A 110 14.51 -10.55 -3.87
CA TYR A 110 15.38 -9.84 -4.79
C TYR A 110 16.64 -9.24 -4.12
N GLY A 111 16.79 -9.36 -2.80
CA GLY A 111 17.94 -8.83 -2.07
C GLY A 111 18.00 -7.30 -2.01
N VAL A 112 16.87 -6.63 -2.26
CA VAL A 112 16.79 -5.17 -2.16
C VAL A 112 16.69 -4.75 -0.70
N ASN A 113 17.66 -3.97 -0.27
CA ASN A 113 17.66 -3.41 1.08
C ASN A 113 16.75 -2.18 1.09
N TRP A 114 15.50 -2.35 1.50
CA TRP A 114 14.49 -1.29 1.47
C TRP A 114 14.83 -0.14 2.43
N GLU A 115 15.66 -0.39 3.43
CA GLU A 115 16.19 0.60 4.37
C GLU A 115 17.07 1.64 3.66
N ASP A 116 17.76 1.26 2.58
CA ASP A 116 18.58 2.17 1.78
C ASP A 116 17.77 3.06 0.82
N CYS A 117 16.47 2.82 0.70
CA CYS A 117 15.59 3.59 -0.17
C CYS A 117 15.08 4.86 0.52
N SER A 118 14.77 5.90 -0.29
CA SER A 118 14.05 7.09 0.19
C SER A 118 12.55 6.94 -0.07
N TRP A 119 11.76 6.83 0.98
CA TRP A 119 10.32 6.61 0.90
C TRP A 119 9.55 7.92 0.90
N HIS A 120 8.63 8.08 -0.05
CA HIS A 120 7.80 9.26 -0.22
C HIS A 120 6.33 8.89 -0.02
N CYS A 121 5.74 9.34 1.09
CA CYS A 121 4.41 8.96 1.55
C CYS A 121 3.36 10.03 1.23
N MET A 122 2.26 9.64 0.58
CA MET A 122 1.12 10.53 0.31
C MET A 122 0.36 10.88 1.58
N ARG A 123 0.29 9.95 2.52
CA ARG A 123 -0.48 10.06 3.77
C ARG A 123 0.39 9.74 4.99
N GLY A 124 -0.04 10.26 6.15
CA GLY A 124 0.46 9.78 7.44
C GLY A 124 0.04 8.34 7.72
N GLU A 125 0.57 7.79 8.77
CA GLU A 125 0.25 6.42 9.20
C GLU A 125 -1.07 6.39 9.98
N VAL A 126 -1.84 5.32 9.81
CA VAL A 126 -3.08 5.08 10.59
C VAL A 126 -2.74 4.72 12.04
N VAL A 127 -1.66 3.98 12.23
CA VAL A 127 -1.06 3.70 13.53
C VAL A 127 0.27 4.43 13.57
N GLU A 128 0.41 5.40 14.46
CA GLU A 128 1.63 6.19 14.59
C GLU A 128 2.85 5.30 14.80
N VAL A 129 3.95 5.66 14.15
CA VAL A 129 5.24 4.95 14.21
C VAL A 129 6.35 5.98 14.25
N GLU A 130 7.30 5.75 15.13
CA GLU A 130 8.60 6.39 15.08
C GLU A 130 9.51 5.57 14.17
N PHE A 131 10.07 6.21 13.16
CA PHE A 131 11.06 5.59 12.28
C PHE A 131 12.46 5.81 12.86
N GLY A 132 13.30 4.79 12.77
CA GLY A 132 14.71 4.93 13.12
C GLY A 132 15.45 5.88 12.16
N ASP A 133 16.56 6.44 12.62
CA ASP A 133 17.38 7.39 11.83
C ASP A 133 17.97 6.75 10.54
N ASP A 134 17.94 5.44 10.45
CA ASP A 134 18.41 4.62 9.32
C ASP A 134 17.36 4.50 8.18
N VAL A 135 16.14 4.98 8.38
CA VAL A 135 15.06 4.88 7.38
C VAL A 135 14.60 6.26 6.95
N SER A 136 14.80 6.59 5.68
CA SER A 136 14.36 7.86 5.10
C SER A 136 12.88 7.82 4.71
N VAL A 137 12.00 8.46 5.50
CA VAL A 137 10.56 8.57 5.23
C VAL A 137 10.18 10.05 5.10
N ASN A 138 9.67 10.43 3.94
CA ASN A 138 9.35 11.81 3.58
C ASN A 138 7.84 11.94 3.31
N ARG A 139 7.21 12.98 3.87
CA ARG A 139 5.82 13.30 3.57
C ARG A 139 5.75 14.10 2.27
N ILE A 140 4.94 13.64 1.32
CA ILE A 140 4.63 14.40 0.10
C ILE A 140 3.73 15.57 0.49
N PRO A 141 4.05 16.81 0.04
CA PRO A 141 3.21 17.98 0.30
C PRO A 141 1.78 17.79 -0.22
N ASP A 142 0.82 18.34 0.52
CA ASP A 142 -0.58 18.27 0.11
C ASP A 142 -0.80 18.96 -1.24
N GLY A 143 -1.64 18.33 -2.07
CA GLY A 143 -1.92 18.80 -3.44
C GLY A 143 -0.97 18.29 -4.52
N LYS A 144 0.18 17.70 -4.17
CA LYS A 144 1.02 17.02 -5.17
C LYS A 144 0.42 15.67 -5.58
N ASP A 145 0.42 15.39 -6.88
CA ASP A 145 0.02 14.10 -7.43
C ASP A 145 1.25 13.19 -7.58
N ILE A 146 1.25 12.08 -6.87
CA ILE A 146 2.37 11.13 -6.86
C ILE A 146 2.61 10.46 -8.23
N GLY A 147 1.58 10.35 -9.07
CA GLY A 147 1.73 9.85 -10.44
C GLY A 147 2.46 10.86 -11.32
N VAL A 148 2.19 12.16 -11.14
CA VAL A 148 2.94 13.23 -11.81
C VAL A 148 4.39 13.23 -11.34
N MET A 149 4.63 13.14 -10.03
CA MET A 149 5.98 13.04 -9.45
C MET A 149 6.79 11.88 -10.05
N LEU A 150 6.15 10.72 -10.29
CA LEU A 150 6.78 9.59 -10.95
C LEU A 150 7.18 9.93 -12.38
N MET A 151 6.24 10.46 -13.17
CA MET A 151 6.48 10.76 -14.59
C MET A 151 7.51 11.89 -14.80
N GLU A 152 7.56 12.86 -13.91
CA GLU A 152 8.53 13.97 -13.93
C GLU A 152 9.90 13.60 -13.30
N GLY A 153 10.01 12.41 -12.70
CA GLY A 153 11.26 11.93 -12.10
C GLY A 153 11.57 12.56 -10.74
N GLU A 154 10.58 13.12 -10.04
CA GLU A 154 10.74 13.51 -8.64
C GLU A 154 10.86 12.27 -7.72
N ILE A 155 10.23 11.16 -8.12
CA ILE A 155 10.43 9.81 -7.58
C ILE A 155 10.78 8.84 -8.71
N ASP A 156 11.47 7.76 -8.39
CA ASP A 156 11.97 6.80 -9.38
C ASP A 156 11.02 5.62 -9.58
N ALA A 157 10.30 5.26 -8.52
CA ALA A 157 9.32 4.18 -8.50
C ALA A 157 8.09 4.55 -7.66
N LEU A 158 6.98 3.87 -7.93
CA LEU A 158 5.71 3.99 -7.19
C LEU A 158 5.15 2.60 -6.91
N ILE A 159 4.88 2.28 -5.65
CA ILE A 159 4.14 1.08 -5.25
C ILE A 159 2.68 1.47 -5.02
N SER A 160 1.80 1.01 -5.90
CA SER A 160 0.39 1.36 -5.88
C SER A 160 -0.46 0.20 -6.42
N PRO A 161 -1.65 -0.06 -5.84
CA PRO A 161 -2.52 -1.15 -6.30
C PRO A 161 -3.05 -0.96 -7.72
N GLN A 162 -2.97 0.27 -8.23
CA GLN A 162 -3.37 0.63 -9.60
C GLN A 162 -2.68 1.93 -10.02
N PRO A 163 -2.56 2.20 -11.33
CA PRO A 163 -2.05 3.48 -11.80
C PRO A 163 -2.94 4.64 -11.31
N ARG A 164 -2.33 5.80 -11.04
CA ARG A 164 -3.06 7.02 -10.70
C ARG A 164 -3.80 7.56 -11.93
N LYS A 165 -4.81 8.41 -11.72
CA LYS A 165 -5.56 9.03 -12.84
C LYS A 165 -4.64 9.81 -13.78
N SER A 166 -3.67 10.55 -13.24
CA SER A 166 -2.65 11.27 -13.99
C SER A 166 -1.80 10.36 -14.88
N MET A 167 -1.43 9.18 -14.38
CA MET A 167 -0.68 8.17 -15.12
C MET A 167 -1.52 7.55 -16.25
N LEU A 168 -2.80 7.26 -16.00
CA LEU A 168 -3.72 6.74 -17.04
C LEU A 168 -3.94 7.73 -18.18
N ALA A 169 -3.86 9.03 -17.88
CA ALA A 169 -3.95 10.10 -18.90
C ALA A 169 -2.65 10.24 -19.72
N ASN A 170 -1.53 9.69 -19.24
CA ASN A 170 -0.22 9.77 -19.91
C ASN A 170 0.51 8.42 -19.81
N PRO A 171 0.08 7.40 -20.56
CA PRO A 171 0.57 6.02 -20.44
C PRO A 171 2.03 5.83 -20.81
N ASP A 172 2.62 6.71 -21.60
CA ASP A 172 4.04 6.67 -22.01
C ASP A 172 4.97 7.23 -20.93
N GLY A 173 4.44 7.92 -19.92
CA GLY A 173 5.20 8.55 -18.85
C GLY A 173 5.68 7.59 -17.76
N TYR A 174 5.24 6.34 -17.78
CA TYR A 174 5.62 5.31 -16.81
C TYR A 174 5.60 3.91 -17.44
N LYS A 175 6.20 2.95 -16.77
CA LYS A 175 6.04 1.52 -17.10
C LYS A 175 5.93 0.69 -15.81
N ARG A 176 5.52 -0.55 -15.93
CA ARG A 176 5.63 -1.49 -14.81
C ARG A 176 7.08 -1.94 -14.64
N LEU A 177 7.46 -2.28 -13.42
CA LEU A 177 8.77 -2.85 -13.12
C LEU A 177 8.96 -4.19 -13.88
N HIS A 178 7.92 -5.00 -13.92
CA HIS A 178 7.89 -6.27 -14.64
C HIS A 178 7.08 -6.12 -15.93
N ASP A 179 7.64 -6.54 -17.05
CA ASP A 179 6.97 -6.49 -18.37
C ASP A 179 5.72 -7.37 -18.41
N ASP A 180 5.76 -8.54 -17.75
CA ASP A 180 4.61 -9.42 -17.55
C ASP A 180 4.31 -9.58 -16.06
N PRO A 181 3.48 -8.70 -15.49
CA PRO A 181 3.11 -8.76 -14.07
C PRO A 181 2.34 -10.03 -13.69
N ILE A 182 1.59 -10.61 -14.63
CA ILE A 182 0.83 -11.85 -14.38
C ILE A 182 1.78 -13.03 -14.23
N ALA A 183 2.80 -13.11 -15.08
CA ALA A 183 3.82 -14.16 -14.97
C ALA A 183 4.57 -14.05 -13.63
N GLU A 184 4.88 -12.84 -13.16
CA GLU A 184 5.52 -12.64 -11.86
C GLU A 184 4.58 -13.00 -10.69
N ASP A 185 3.30 -12.68 -10.77
CA ASP A 185 2.32 -13.08 -9.74
C ASP A 185 2.18 -14.62 -9.68
N ILE A 186 2.20 -15.31 -10.83
CA ILE A 186 2.19 -16.79 -10.89
C ILE A 186 3.47 -17.36 -10.28
N LYS A 187 4.63 -16.78 -10.58
CA LYS A 187 5.92 -17.17 -10.03
C LYS A 187 5.95 -16.97 -8.51
N TYR A 188 5.44 -15.85 -8.03
CA TYR A 188 5.27 -15.58 -6.60
C TYR A 188 4.43 -16.67 -5.93
N PHE A 189 3.24 -16.97 -6.48
CA PHE A 189 2.37 -18.00 -5.93
C PHE A 189 3.02 -19.39 -5.91
N LYS A 190 3.73 -19.74 -6.98
CA LYS A 190 4.46 -21.02 -7.04
C LYS A 190 5.58 -21.11 -6.00
N LYS A 191 6.25 -19.98 -5.71
CA LYS A 191 7.35 -19.91 -4.74
C LYS A 191 6.85 -19.96 -3.30
N HIS A 192 5.83 -19.16 -2.98
CA HIS A 192 5.39 -18.92 -1.61
C HIS A 192 4.16 -19.73 -1.18
N GLY A 193 3.38 -20.25 -2.14
CA GLY A 193 2.23 -21.11 -1.88
C GLY A 193 0.99 -20.38 -1.32
N PHE A 194 0.95 -19.04 -1.33
CA PHE A 194 -0.19 -18.28 -0.82
C PHE A 194 -0.51 -17.07 -1.70
N TYR A 195 -1.79 -16.62 -1.59
CA TYR A 195 -2.26 -15.38 -2.19
C TYR A 195 -2.34 -14.31 -1.09
N PRO A 196 -1.54 -13.24 -1.17
CA PRO A 196 -1.40 -12.30 -0.06
C PRO A 196 -2.70 -11.60 0.35
N ILE A 197 -2.88 -11.44 1.65
CA ILE A 197 -4.00 -10.73 2.25
C ILE A 197 -3.64 -9.24 2.33
N MET A 198 -4.51 -8.37 1.80
CA MET A 198 -4.37 -6.92 1.89
C MET A 198 -5.27 -6.32 2.96
N HIS A 199 -6.52 -6.81 3.05
CA HIS A 199 -7.49 -6.29 3.99
C HIS A 199 -8.15 -7.43 4.78
N ILE A 200 -8.63 -7.07 5.96
CA ILE A 200 -9.40 -7.92 6.87
C ILE A 200 -10.69 -7.20 7.26
N MET A 201 -11.75 -7.97 7.50
CA MET A 201 -12.93 -7.45 8.18
C MET A 201 -12.69 -7.44 9.69
N VAL A 202 -13.11 -6.37 10.35
CA VAL A 202 -13.03 -6.22 11.82
C VAL A 202 -14.40 -5.83 12.40
N MET A 203 -14.65 -6.20 13.64
CA MET A 203 -15.84 -5.84 14.39
C MET A 203 -15.49 -5.53 15.84
#